data_df070b2c72c1c64f2063e7fcc99e17c5
#
_entry.id   df070b2c72c1c64f2063e7fcc99e17c5
#
_cell.length_a   1.000
_cell.length_b   1.000
_cell.length_c   1.000
_cell.angle_alpha   90.00
_cell.angle_beta   90.00
_cell.angle_gamma   90.00
#
_symmetry.space_group_name_H-M   'P 1'
#
loop_
_entity.id
_entity.type
_entity.pdbx_description
1 polymer ?
#
loop_
_entity_poly.entity_id
_entity_poly.type
_entity_poly.pdbx_seq_one_letter_code
_entity_poly.pdbx_strand_id
1 'polypeptide(L)'
;MNYNKKTVADVAVTGKKVLLRCDFNVPQDKRTGEITSDKRIVAALPTIRYLLDNGAAVIACSHLGKPEPVFDKWVKKQTEKGKDPAELTEAAWKKSLAKLTMAPVAERLAELLGREVLFAHDVVGEDASAKAAALQPGQILLLENTRFERGETKNDPDFARKLASLAELYVSDAFGAVHRAHASTAGVADYLPAVSGFLIEKELQVMGGALANPKRPLVAILGGSKVSSKIGVINNLLEIADTIIIGGGMAYTFCAAQGGKIGDSLLESEWMDYANQMLQKAADKGVKLLLPVDTVIADRFAPDADTAVVEAGKIPDGWQGLDIGPRTVEQYCAAVADAGTVIWNGPMGVFEFDKFAAGTKAVAEALSKTDAITIVGGGDSAAAVEQLGYADKMTHISTGGGASLEFLEGKELPGVACLLDK
;
A
#
# COMPACT_ATOMS: atom_id res chain seq x y z
N MET A 1 3.30 -16.56 -10.04
CA MET A 1 2.20 -15.68 -10.52
C MET A 1 2.52 -15.24 -11.93
N ASN A 2 1.54 -15.20 -12.85
CA ASN A 2 1.74 -14.60 -14.16
C ASN A 2 1.52 -13.09 -14.06
N TYR A 3 2.59 -12.31 -14.29
CA TYR A 3 2.53 -10.84 -14.28
C TYR A 3 2.25 -10.24 -15.67
N ASN A 4 2.23 -11.08 -16.71
CA ASN A 4 1.99 -10.65 -18.09
C ASN A 4 0.48 -10.59 -18.38
N LYS A 5 -0.17 -9.56 -17.85
CA LYS A 5 -1.61 -9.32 -17.97
C LYS A 5 -1.94 -8.38 -19.11
N LYS A 6 -3.09 -8.61 -19.76
CA LYS A 6 -3.62 -7.63 -20.72
C LYS A 6 -3.91 -6.30 -20.04
N THR A 7 -3.64 -5.24 -20.76
CA THR A 7 -3.85 -3.86 -20.31
C THR A 7 -5.01 -3.22 -21.07
N VAL A 8 -5.42 -2.07 -20.61
CA VAL A 8 -6.44 -1.24 -21.29
C VAL A 8 -6.05 -0.91 -22.74
N ALA A 9 -4.76 -0.89 -23.05
CA ALA A 9 -4.25 -0.65 -24.42
C ALA A 9 -4.32 -1.89 -25.33
N ASP A 10 -4.48 -3.08 -24.76
CA ASP A 10 -4.54 -4.34 -25.53
C ASP A 10 -5.98 -4.71 -25.98
N VAL A 11 -6.97 -3.86 -25.67
CA VAL A 11 -8.40 -4.13 -25.96
C VAL A 11 -9.08 -2.92 -26.60
N ALA A 12 -10.10 -3.18 -27.41
CA ALA A 12 -10.91 -2.11 -27.99
C ALA A 12 -11.83 -1.50 -26.93
N VAL A 13 -11.74 -0.18 -26.72
CA VAL A 13 -12.53 0.56 -25.72
C VAL A 13 -13.53 1.53 -26.35
N THR A 14 -13.33 1.90 -27.62
CA THR A 14 -14.15 2.90 -28.34
C THR A 14 -15.63 2.48 -28.36
N GLY A 15 -16.48 3.39 -27.94
CA GLY A 15 -17.93 3.19 -27.89
C GLY A 15 -18.41 2.27 -26.77
N LYS A 16 -17.52 1.69 -25.97
CA LYS A 16 -17.88 0.78 -24.87
C LYS A 16 -18.11 1.51 -23.57
N LYS A 17 -19.02 0.97 -22.78
CA LYS A 17 -19.13 1.30 -21.34
C LYS A 17 -18.10 0.50 -20.57
N VAL A 18 -17.20 1.19 -19.86
CA VAL A 18 -16.07 0.61 -19.15
C VAL A 18 -16.24 0.86 -17.65
N LEU A 19 -16.34 -0.22 -16.88
CA LEU A 19 -16.25 -0.16 -15.42
C LEU A 19 -14.79 -0.04 -15.02
N LEU A 20 -14.39 1.11 -14.47
CA LEU A 20 -13.02 1.39 -14.04
C LEU A 20 -12.93 1.39 -12.51
N ARG A 21 -12.20 0.45 -11.94
CA ARG A 21 -11.93 0.42 -10.49
C ARG A 21 -10.68 1.23 -10.15
N CYS A 22 -10.90 2.37 -9.51
CA CYS A 22 -9.85 3.28 -9.04
C CYS A 22 -9.59 3.14 -7.54
N ASP A 23 -8.43 3.56 -7.07
CA ASP A 23 -8.17 3.76 -5.65
C ASP A 23 -8.26 5.25 -5.28
N PHE A 24 -9.46 5.70 -5.00
CA PHE A 24 -9.77 7.05 -4.54
C PHE A 24 -9.94 7.13 -3.01
N ASN A 25 -9.33 6.19 -2.29
CA ASN A 25 -9.32 6.20 -0.83
C ASN A 25 -8.35 7.28 -0.32
N VAL A 26 -8.68 8.53 -0.61
CA VAL A 26 -7.89 9.71 -0.27
C VAL A 26 -7.94 10.01 1.23
N PRO A 27 -6.87 10.57 1.81
CA PRO A 27 -6.91 11.09 3.17
C PRO A 27 -7.77 12.35 3.23
N GLN A 28 -8.55 12.47 4.31
CA GLN A 28 -9.43 13.61 4.55
C GLN A 28 -9.18 14.19 5.92
N ASP A 29 -9.32 15.50 6.06
CA ASP A 29 -9.38 16.16 7.37
C ASP A 29 -10.57 15.62 8.17
N LYS A 30 -10.33 15.15 9.39
CA LYS A 30 -11.36 14.50 10.22
C LYS A 30 -12.49 15.44 10.65
N ARG A 31 -12.21 16.75 10.68
CA ARG A 31 -13.15 17.77 11.12
C ARG A 31 -13.95 18.33 9.95
N THR A 32 -13.28 18.72 8.85
CA THR A 32 -13.90 19.38 7.69
C THR A 32 -14.36 18.39 6.63
N GLY A 33 -13.74 17.22 6.51
CA GLY A 33 -13.98 16.26 5.42
C GLY A 33 -13.23 16.61 4.12
N GLU A 34 -12.46 17.70 4.12
CA GLU A 34 -11.69 18.12 2.94
C GLU A 34 -10.59 17.12 2.61
N ILE A 35 -10.34 16.93 1.33
CA ILE A 35 -9.25 16.08 0.83
C ILE A 35 -7.92 16.74 1.16
N THR A 36 -7.07 16.07 1.94
CA THR A 36 -5.76 16.58 2.33
C THR A 36 -4.64 16.16 1.37
N SER A 37 -4.88 15.17 0.52
CA SER A 37 -3.98 14.75 -0.56
C SER A 37 -4.78 14.08 -1.67
N ASP A 38 -4.58 14.52 -2.89
CA ASP A 38 -5.23 14.01 -4.10
C ASP A 38 -4.33 13.06 -4.94
N LYS A 39 -3.17 12.68 -4.42
CA LYS A 39 -2.17 11.84 -5.12
C LYS A 39 -2.77 10.57 -5.72
N ARG A 40 -3.72 9.94 -5.03
CA ARG A 40 -4.41 8.73 -5.52
C ARG A 40 -5.31 9.02 -6.71
N ILE A 41 -5.96 10.17 -6.73
CA ILE A 41 -6.77 10.61 -7.88
C ILE A 41 -5.85 10.90 -9.07
N VAL A 42 -4.77 11.63 -8.83
CA VAL A 42 -3.77 11.95 -9.86
C VAL A 42 -3.16 10.68 -10.47
N ALA A 43 -2.87 9.67 -9.67
CA ALA A 43 -2.32 8.40 -10.13
C ALA A 43 -3.25 7.63 -11.10
N ALA A 44 -4.57 7.81 -11.01
CA ALA A 44 -5.54 7.18 -11.90
C ALA A 44 -5.79 7.97 -13.20
N LEU A 45 -5.36 9.24 -13.28
CA LEU A 45 -5.62 10.10 -14.44
C LEU A 45 -5.12 9.55 -15.77
N PRO A 46 -3.94 8.91 -15.88
CA PRO A 46 -3.47 8.36 -17.14
C PRO A 46 -4.45 7.36 -17.76
N THR A 47 -4.96 6.43 -16.97
CA THR A 47 -5.94 5.42 -17.41
C THR A 47 -7.29 6.08 -17.75
N ILE A 48 -7.76 7.00 -16.91
CA ILE A 48 -9.03 7.73 -17.15
C ILE A 48 -8.95 8.51 -18.45
N ARG A 49 -7.89 9.29 -18.66
CA ARG A 49 -7.71 10.09 -19.88
C ARG A 49 -7.62 9.21 -21.13
N TYR A 50 -6.83 8.13 -21.05
CA TYR A 50 -6.75 7.17 -22.15
C TYR A 50 -8.12 6.65 -22.57
N LEU A 51 -8.95 6.21 -21.62
CA LEU A 51 -10.29 5.70 -21.89
C LEU A 51 -11.18 6.79 -22.54
N LEU A 52 -11.20 7.99 -21.96
CA LEU A 52 -12.04 9.09 -22.45
C LEU A 52 -11.61 9.57 -23.85
N ASP A 53 -10.30 9.71 -24.07
CA ASP A 53 -9.73 10.17 -25.34
C ASP A 53 -9.88 9.13 -26.46
N ASN A 54 -10.01 7.84 -26.11
CA ASN A 54 -10.33 6.77 -27.04
C ASN A 54 -11.84 6.47 -27.16
N GLY A 55 -12.70 7.37 -26.67
CA GLY A 55 -14.13 7.31 -26.89
C GLY A 55 -14.86 6.24 -26.06
N ALA A 56 -14.34 5.86 -24.92
CA ALA A 56 -15.07 5.03 -23.94
C ALA A 56 -16.05 5.89 -23.13
N ALA A 57 -17.15 5.30 -22.68
CA ALA A 57 -18.00 5.83 -21.61
C ALA A 57 -17.54 5.23 -20.28
N VAL A 58 -16.96 6.04 -19.39
CA VAL A 58 -16.27 5.56 -18.19
C VAL A 58 -17.20 5.57 -16.99
N ILE A 59 -17.37 4.43 -16.34
CA ILE A 59 -18.07 4.28 -15.06
C ILE A 59 -17.01 3.97 -14.02
N ALA A 60 -16.55 5.01 -13.30
CA ALA A 60 -15.54 4.86 -12.26
C ALA A 60 -16.18 4.45 -10.93
N CYS A 61 -15.55 3.53 -10.22
CA CYS A 61 -15.95 3.13 -8.88
C CYS A 61 -14.74 3.04 -7.95
N SER A 62 -14.94 3.32 -6.69
CA SER A 62 -13.91 3.23 -5.65
C SER A 62 -14.53 3.09 -4.28
N HIS A 63 -13.68 2.80 -3.30
CA HIS A 63 -14.03 2.89 -1.88
C HIS A 63 -13.40 4.12 -1.24
N LEU A 64 -13.99 4.60 -0.16
CA LEU A 64 -13.45 5.63 0.70
C LEU A 64 -13.61 5.23 2.17
N GLY A 65 -12.52 5.17 2.91
CA GLY A 65 -12.51 4.81 4.30
C GLY A 65 -13.01 3.38 4.60
N LYS A 66 -13.56 3.20 5.79
CA LYS A 66 -14.10 1.93 6.29
C LYS A 66 -15.50 2.15 6.87
N PRO A 67 -16.50 2.49 6.05
CA PRO A 67 -17.88 2.61 6.52
C PRO A 67 -18.40 1.27 7.05
N GLU A 68 -19.34 1.32 7.97
CA GLU A 68 -20.12 0.15 8.37
C GLU A 68 -21.55 0.33 7.84
N PRO A 69 -21.90 -0.39 6.77
CA PRO A 69 -23.19 -0.19 6.10
C PRO A 69 -24.38 -0.82 6.83
N VAL A 70 -24.17 -1.47 7.98
CA VAL A 70 -25.19 -2.11 8.78
C VAL A 70 -25.28 -1.44 10.14
N PHE A 71 -26.43 -0.83 10.46
CA PHE A 71 -26.61 -0.05 11.68
C PHE A 71 -26.26 -0.82 12.95
N ASP A 72 -26.81 -2.03 13.15
CA ASP A 72 -26.54 -2.83 14.35
C ASP A 72 -25.04 -3.17 14.52
N LYS A 73 -24.36 -3.43 13.42
CA LYS A 73 -22.90 -3.67 13.46
C LYS A 73 -22.14 -2.39 13.78
N TRP A 74 -22.59 -1.26 13.25
CA TRP A 74 -21.99 0.04 13.58
C TRP A 74 -22.16 0.34 15.07
N VAL A 75 -23.36 0.14 15.63
CA VAL A 75 -23.64 0.29 17.06
C VAL A 75 -22.69 -0.58 17.88
N LYS A 76 -22.62 -1.88 17.60
CA LYS A 76 -21.71 -2.80 18.28
C LYS A 76 -20.26 -2.30 18.28
N LYS A 77 -19.76 -1.92 17.12
CA LYS A 77 -18.39 -1.43 16.91
C LYS A 77 -18.11 -0.11 17.65
N GLN A 78 -19.09 0.78 17.77
CA GLN A 78 -18.95 2.03 18.53
C GLN A 78 -19.00 1.78 20.04
N THR A 79 -19.84 0.85 20.49
CA THR A 79 -19.90 0.43 21.89
C THR A 79 -18.58 -0.20 22.35
N GLU A 80 -17.97 -1.05 21.51
CA GLU A 80 -16.64 -1.63 21.76
C GLU A 80 -15.53 -0.57 21.88
N LYS A 81 -15.74 0.61 21.27
CA LYS A 81 -14.86 1.79 21.38
C LYS A 81 -15.18 2.70 22.56
N GLY A 82 -16.12 2.31 23.43
CA GLY A 82 -16.49 3.07 24.62
C GLY A 82 -17.38 4.30 24.35
N LYS A 83 -18.11 4.33 23.22
CA LYS A 83 -19.07 5.39 22.94
C LYS A 83 -20.32 5.23 23.79
N ASP A 84 -20.90 6.36 24.22
CA ASP A 84 -22.18 6.37 24.96
C ASP A 84 -23.31 5.80 24.08
N PRO A 85 -24.04 4.76 24.55
CA PRO A 85 -25.19 4.21 23.84
C PRO A 85 -26.24 5.24 23.46
N ALA A 86 -26.43 6.30 24.24
CA ALA A 86 -27.38 7.36 23.94
C ALA A 86 -27.03 8.17 22.67
N GLU A 87 -25.76 8.18 22.28
CA GLU A 87 -25.28 8.83 21.04
C GLU A 87 -25.40 7.92 19.81
N LEU A 88 -25.66 6.62 19.98
CA LEU A 88 -25.65 5.61 18.91
C LEU A 88 -27.02 5.51 18.22
N THR A 89 -27.40 6.59 17.55
CA THR A 89 -28.68 6.70 16.83
C THR A 89 -28.51 6.46 15.32
N GLU A 90 -29.62 6.13 14.63
CA GLU A 90 -29.60 6.04 13.15
C GLU A 90 -29.15 7.34 12.49
N ALA A 91 -29.51 8.50 13.07
CA ALA A 91 -29.07 9.79 12.55
C ALA A 91 -27.55 9.95 12.66
N ALA A 92 -26.95 9.54 13.77
CA ALA A 92 -25.50 9.56 13.95
C ALA A 92 -24.79 8.57 12.99
N TRP A 93 -25.38 7.41 12.78
CA TRP A 93 -24.88 6.44 11.80
C TRP A 93 -24.93 7.01 10.37
N LYS A 94 -26.07 7.52 9.92
CA LYS A 94 -26.20 8.16 8.60
C LYS A 94 -25.22 9.31 8.42
N LYS A 95 -25.02 10.14 9.45
CA LYS A 95 -24.01 11.21 9.44
C LYS A 95 -22.59 10.66 9.32
N SER A 96 -22.30 9.50 9.90
CA SER A 96 -20.98 8.86 9.76
C SER A 96 -20.73 8.32 8.35
N LEU A 97 -21.75 7.82 7.67
CA LEU A 97 -21.69 7.41 6.27
C LEU A 97 -21.53 8.62 5.34
N ALA A 98 -22.30 9.69 5.55
CA ALA A 98 -22.25 10.91 4.75
C ALA A 98 -20.85 11.55 4.69
N LYS A 99 -20.02 11.36 5.72
CA LYS A 99 -18.61 11.80 5.71
C LYS A 99 -17.74 11.02 4.74
N LEU A 100 -18.17 9.85 4.29
CA LEU A 100 -17.44 8.96 3.40
C LEU A 100 -18.08 8.85 2.01
N THR A 101 -18.91 9.85 1.64
CA THR A 101 -19.43 9.98 0.27
C THR A 101 -18.29 10.27 -0.71
N MET A 102 -18.46 9.79 -1.95
CA MET A 102 -17.51 10.05 -3.04
C MET A 102 -17.73 11.43 -3.70
N ALA A 103 -18.73 12.21 -3.31
CA ALA A 103 -19.04 13.50 -3.93
C ALA A 103 -17.84 14.47 -3.96
N PRO A 104 -17.07 14.70 -2.86
CA PRO A 104 -15.89 15.56 -2.92
C PRO A 104 -14.79 15.02 -3.86
N VAL A 105 -14.71 13.70 -4.02
CA VAL A 105 -13.78 13.08 -4.98
C VAL A 105 -14.22 13.33 -6.41
N ALA A 106 -15.54 13.31 -6.70
CA ALA A 106 -16.07 13.65 -8.03
C ALA A 106 -15.74 15.10 -8.41
N GLU A 107 -15.93 16.05 -7.48
CA GLU A 107 -15.59 17.46 -7.65
C GLU A 107 -14.08 17.63 -7.94
N ARG A 108 -13.23 17.03 -7.12
CA ARG A 108 -11.77 17.10 -7.31
C ARG A 108 -11.31 16.44 -8.61
N LEU A 109 -11.91 15.32 -8.98
CA LEU A 109 -11.63 14.64 -10.25
C LEU A 109 -12.02 15.51 -11.45
N ALA A 110 -13.17 16.21 -11.39
CA ALA A 110 -13.62 17.14 -12.42
C ALA A 110 -12.63 18.30 -12.61
N GLU A 111 -12.14 18.89 -11.53
CA GLU A 111 -11.09 19.93 -11.58
C GLU A 111 -9.83 19.42 -12.25
N LEU A 112 -9.32 18.25 -11.88
CA LEU A 112 -8.09 17.66 -12.40
C LEU A 112 -8.21 17.23 -13.88
N LEU A 113 -9.39 16.81 -14.31
CA LEU A 113 -9.68 16.44 -15.69
C LEU A 113 -9.97 17.66 -16.57
N GLY A 114 -10.41 18.78 -15.99
CA GLY A 114 -10.89 19.96 -16.73
C GLY A 114 -12.19 19.70 -17.49
N ARG A 115 -13.01 18.75 -17.01
CA ARG A 115 -14.32 18.38 -17.60
C ARG A 115 -15.30 17.90 -16.55
N GLU A 116 -16.58 17.89 -16.91
CA GLU A 116 -17.63 17.41 -16.04
C GLU A 116 -17.41 15.93 -15.66
N VAL A 117 -17.62 15.62 -14.38
CA VAL A 117 -17.72 14.27 -13.83
C VAL A 117 -19.13 14.11 -13.27
N LEU A 118 -19.92 13.25 -13.87
CA LEU A 118 -21.24 12.91 -13.36
C LEU A 118 -21.08 12.11 -12.06
N PHE A 119 -21.96 12.33 -11.09
CA PHE A 119 -21.95 11.61 -9.83
C PHE A 119 -23.27 10.87 -9.60
N ALA A 120 -23.18 9.58 -9.23
CA ALA A 120 -24.33 8.78 -8.82
C ALA A 120 -24.40 8.71 -7.29
N HIS A 121 -25.60 8.89 -6.73
CA HIS A 121 -25.84 8.87 -5.29
C HIS A 121 -26.03 7.46 -4.72
N ASP A 122 -25.90 6.44 -5.55
CA ASP A 122 -25.87 5.03 -5.18
C ASP A 122 -24.81 4.28 -6.02
N VAL A 123 -24.62 2.98 -5.74
CA VAL A 123 -23.60 2.19 -6.43
C VAL A 123 -24.21 1.35 -7.56
N VAL A 124 -25.34 0.70 -7.31
CA VAL A 124 -26.05 -0.18 -8.25
C VAL A 124 -27.57 0.01 -8.17
N GLY A 125 -28.01 1.13 -7.65
CA GLY A 125 -29.42 1.50 -7.51
C GLY A 125 -29.97 2.16 -8.77
N GLU A 126 -31.10 2.86 -8.61
CA GLU A 126 -31.81 3.50 -9.72
C GLU A 126 -31.01 4.66 -10.32
N ASP A 127 -30.36 5.49 -9.49
CA ASP A 127 -29.60 6.65 -9.96
C ASP A 127 -28.37 6.23 -10.76
N ALA A 128 -27.56 5.29 -10.24
CA ALA A 128 -26.41 4.74 -10.97
C ALA A 128 -26.83 4.07 -12.27
N SER A 129 -27.87 3.25 -12.24
CA SER A 129 -28.37 2.53 -13.43
C SER A 129 -28.87 3.49 -14.52
N ALA A 130 -29.64 4.51 -14.15
CA ALA A 130 -30.14 5.50 -15.09
C ALA A 130 -29.01 6.33 -15.71
N LYS A 131 -28.08 6.83 -14.88
CA LYS A 131 -26.94 7.61 -15.36
C LYS A 131 -25.98 6.78 -16.21
N ALA A 132 -25.69 5.53 -15.82
CA ALA A 132 -24.86 4.62 -16.60
C ALA A 132 -25.51 4.28 -17.96
N ALA A 133 -26.85 4.10 -18.00
CA ALA A 133 -27.58 3.85 -19.25
C ALA A 133 -27.47 5.04 -20.21
N ALA A 134 -27.58 6.25 -19.69
CA ALA A 134 -27.56 7.52 -20.48
C ALA A 134 -26.12 7.96 -20.86
N LEU A 135 -25.08 7.39 -20.23
CA LEU A 135 -23.69 7.83 -20.39
C LEU A 135 -23.21 7.66 -21.83
N GLN A 136 -22.62 8.73 -22.39
CA GLN A 136 -22.12 8.77 -23.76
C GLN A 136 -20.61 8.58 -23.82
N PRO A 137 -20.05 8.11 -24.97
CA PRO A 137 -18.61 8.06 -25.21
C PRO A 137 -17.94 9.41 -24.90
N GLY A 138 -16.81 9.36 -24.20
CA GLY A 138 -16.07 10.54 -23.73
C GLY A 138 -16.59 11.16 -22.43
N GLN A 139 -17.66 10.63 -21.85
CA GLN A 139 -18.15 11.05 -20.55
C GLN A 139 -17.69 10.09 -19.43
N ILE A 140 -17.66 10.61 -18.21
CA ILE A 140 -17.34 9.87 -17.00
C ILE A 140 -18.40 10.04 -15.92
N LEU A 141 -18.76 8.91 -15.32
CA LEU A 141 -19.64 8.80 -14.16
C LEU A 141 -18.84 8.23 -12.99
N LEU A 142 -18.84 8.87 -11.82
CA LEU A 142 -18.34 8.29 -10.58
C LEU A 142 -19.51 7.76 -9.76
N LEU A 143 -19.46 6.50 -9.38
CA LEU A 143 -20.43 5.87 -8.47
C LEU A 143 -20.16 6.26 -7.02
N GLU A 144 -21.17 6.14 -6.17
CA GLU A 144 -21.01 6.30 -4.73
C GLU A 144 -20.05 5.22 -4.16
N ASN A 145 -19.64 5.41 -2.91
CA ASN A 145 -18.69 4.55 -2.19
C ASN A 145 -19.12 3.07 -2.23
N THR A 146 -18.35 2.23 -2.90
CA THR A 146 -18.68 0.79 -3.05
C THR A 146 -18.88 0.08 -1.71
N ARG A 147 -18.23 0.56 -0.64
CA ARG A 147 -18.35 0.00 0.72
C ARG A 147 -19.63 0.38 1.43
N PHE A 148 -20.50 1.21 0.85
CA PHE A 148 -21.86 1.37 1.32
C PHE A 148 -22.72 0.14 1.01
N GLU A 149 -22.27 -0.69 0.08
CA GLU A 149 -22.93 -1.96 -0.24
C GLU A 149 -22.43 -3.10 0.66
N ARG A 150 -23.36 -3.84 1.25
CA ARG A 150 -23.05 -4.97 2.14
C ARG A 150 -22.32 -6.10 1.45
N GLY A 151 -22.51 -6.24 0.16
CA GLY A 151 -21.92 -7.27 -0.68
C GLY A 151 -20.48 -7.01 -1.09
N GLU A 152 -20.02 -5.76 -1.02
CA GLU A 152 -18.69 -5.38 -1.55
C GLU A 152 -17.55 -6.18 -0.91
N THR A 153 -17.40 -6.06 0.41
CA THR A 153 -16.26 -6.70 1.11
C THR A 153 -16.41 -8.21 1.27
N LYS A 154 -17.58 -8.76 0.96
CA LYS A 154 -17.85 -10.19 1.01
C LYS A 154 -17.69 -10.87 -0.33
N ASN A 155 -17.36 -10.11 -1.37
CA ASN A 155 -17.38 -10.58 -2.75
C ASN A 155 -18.70 -11.24 -3.13
N ASP A 156 -19.82 -10.60 -2.77
CA ASP A 156 -21.16 -11.13 -3.00
C ASP A 156 -21.45 -11.22 -4.50
N PRO A 157 -21.82 -12.42 -5.05
CA PRO A 157 -22.00 -12.60 -6.48
C PRO A 157 -23.15 -11.78 -7.06
N ASP A 158 -24.23 -11.57 -6.31
CA ASP A 158 -25.38 -10.78 -6.79
C ASP A 158 -25.03 -9.31 -6.88
N PHE A 159 -24.28 -8.78 -5.91
CA PHE A 159 -23.76 -7.41 -5.99
C PHE A 159 -22.74 -7.27 -7.12
N ALA A 160 -21.78 -8.18 -7.25
CA ALA A 160 -20.79 -8.18 -8.34
C ALA A 160 -21.47 -8.20 -9.72
N ARG A 161 -22.51 -9.04 -9.90
CA ARG A 161 -23.28 -9.13 -11.15
C ARG A 161 -24.03 -7.81 -11.45
N LYS A 162 -24.66 -7.18 -10.44
CA LYS A 162 -25.32 -5.89 -10.61
C LYS A 162 -24.33 -4.80 -11.00
N LEU A 163 -23.17 -4.75 -10.36
CA LEU A 163 -22.11 -3.79 -10.70
C LEU A 163 -21.59 -4.02 -12.13
N ALA A 164 -21.34 -5.28 -12.50
CA ALA A 164 -20.89 -5.64 -13.83
C ALA A 164 -21.93 -5.34 -14.92
N SER A 165 -23.23 -5.40 -14.61
CA SER A 165 -24.29 -5.11 -15.57
C SER A 165 -24.32 -3.66 -16.08
N LEU A 166 -23.60 -2.74 -15.43
CA LEU A 166 -23.48 -1.35 -15.86
C LEU A 166 -22.53 -1.16 -17.05
N ALA A 167 -21.68 -2.15 -17.37
CA ALA A 167 -20.62 -2.02 -18.35
C ALA A 167 -20.42 -3.27 -19.23
N GLU A 168 -19.48 -3.19 -20.17
CA GLU A 168 -19.13 -4.25 -21.14
C GLU A 168 -17.67 -4.73 -20.98
N LEU A 169 -16.86 -3.95 -20.25
CA LEU A 169 -15.45 -4.20 -19.98
C LEU A 169 -15.12 -3.75 -18.56
N TYR A 170 -14.31 -4.51 -17.86
CA TYR A 170 -13.77 -4.13 -16.56
C TYR A 170 -12.29 -3.79 -16.66
N VAL A 171 -11.91 -2.63 -16.12
CA VAL A 171 -10.52 -2.19 -15.99
C VAL A 171 -10.18 -2.03 -14.51
N SER A 172 -9.21 -2.80 -14.03
CA SER A 172 -8.68 -2.69 -12.67
C SER A 172 -7.47 -1.74 -12.65
N ASP A 173 -7.56 -0.67 -11.88
CA ASP A 173 -6.48 0.32 -11.75
C ASP A 173 -6.25 0.77 -10.30
N ALA A 174 -6.56 -0.11 -9.35
CA ALA A 174 -6.49 0.15 -7.92
C ALA A 174 -5.55 -0.85 -7.22
N PHE A 175 -4.23 -0.75 -7.46
CA PHE A 175 -3.26 -1.70 -6.93
C PHE A 175 -3.35 -1.87 -5.41
N GLY A 176 -3.60 -0.78 -4.66
CA GLY A 176 -3.79 -0.85 -3.21
C GLY A 176 -4.97 -1.70 -2.73
N ALA A 177 -5.88 -2.09 -3.62
CA ALA A 177 -7.06 -2.89 -3.29
C ALA A 177 -7.02 -4.34 -3.82
N VAL A 178 -6.08 -4.68 -4.73
CA VAL A 178 -6.07 -5.98 -5.43
C VAL A 178 -5.74 -7.19 -4.56
N HIS A 179 -5.20 -6.97 -3.35
CA HIS A 179 -4.92 -8.06 -2.39
C HIS A 179 -6.19 -8.62 -1.72
N ARG A 180 -7.32 -7.99 -1.93
CA ARG A 180 -8.61 -8.41 -1.37
C ARG A 180 -9.57 -8.84 -2.46
N ALA A 181 -10.15 -10.03 -2.31
CA ALA A 181 -11.23 -10.50 -3.16
C ALA A 181 -12.54 -9.79 -2.76
N HIS A 182 -12.70 -8.54 -3.17
CA HIS A 182 -13.96 -7.79 -3.04
C HIS A 182 -14.75 -7.85 -4.35
N ALA A 183 -16.04 -7.57 -4.31
CA ALA A 183 -16.87 -7.61 -5.50
C ALA A 183 -16.37 -6.69 -6.61
N SER A 184 -15.98 -5.43 -6.27
CA SER A 184 -15.48 -4.45 -7.23
C SER A 184 -14.03 -4.67 -7.67
N THR A 185 -13.26 -5.54 -7.00
CA THR A 185 -11.84 -5.79 -7.33
C THR A 185 -11.60 -7.13 -8.01
N ALA A 186 -12.41 -8.14 -7.70
CA ALA A 186 -12.27 -9.49 -8.23
C ALA A 186 -13.60 -10.04 -8.78
N GLY A 187 -14.70 -9.96 -8.02
CA GLY A 187 -15.97 -10.60 -8.39
C GLY A 187 -16.57 -10.14 -9.71
N VAL A 188 -16.39 -8.88 -10.10
CA VAL A 188 -16.88 -8.36 -11.40
C VAL A 188 -16.21 -9.04 -12.59
N ALA A 189 -15.01 -9.61 -12.42
CA ALA A 189 -14.29 -10.33 -13.47
C ALA A 189 -14.93 -11.68 -13.81
N ASP A 190 -15.83 -12.21 -12.99
CA ASP A 190 -16.63 -13.39 -13.32
C ASP A 190 -17.70 -13.09 -14.38
N TYR A 191 -18.01 -11.81 -14.62
CA TYR A 191 -19.10 -11.36 -15.49
C TYR A 191 -18.63 -10.50 -16.65
N LEU A 192 -17.43 -9.92 -16.59
CA LEU A 192 -16.87 -9.02 -17.61
C LEU A 192 -15.45 -9.43 -17.99
N PRO A 193 -15.06 -9.26 -19.27
CA PRO A 193 -13.64 -9.29 -19.61
C PRO A 193 -12.90 -8.28 -18.75
N ALA A 194 -11.79 -8.70 -18.11
CA ALA A 194 -11.07 -7.92 -17.12
C ALA A 194 -9.62 -7.67 -17.57
N VAL A 195 -9.18 -6.41 -17.58
CA VAL A 195 -7.81 -6.02 -17.94
C VAL A 195 -7.26 -5.02 -16.92
N SER A 196 -5.94 -4.81 -16.93
CA SER A 196 -5.32 -3.80 -16.05
C SER A 196 -5.41 -2.40 -16.67
N GLY A 197 -5.50 -1.38 -15.81
CA GLY A 197 -5.11 -0.02 -16.17
C GLY A 197 -3.60 0.17 -16.09
N PHE A 198 -3.13 1.36 -16.45
CA PHE A 198 -1.69 1.68 -16.52
C PHE A 198 -1.00 1.71 -15.16
N LEU A 199 -1.74 2.04 -14.07
CA LEU A 199 -1.19 2.00 -12.72
C LEU A 199 -0.83 0.57 -12.33
N ILE A 200 -1.76 -0.37 -12.48
CA ILE A 200 -1.49 -1.79 -12.18
C ILE A 200 -0.45 -2.36 -13.14
N GLU A 201 -0.50 -2.02 -14.44
CA GLU A 201 0.52 -2.43 -15.40
C GLU A 201 1.92 -2.06 -14.91
N LYS A 202 2.12 -0.80 -14.52
CA LYS A 202 3.41 -0.31 -14.01
C LYS A 202 3.86 -1.05 -12.75
N GLU A 203 2.96 -1.28 -11.80
CA GLU A 203 3.26 -2.04 -10.58
C GLU A 203 3.70 -3.48 -10.91
N LEU A 204 2.97 -4.16 -11.80
CA LEU A 204 3.30 -5.54 -12.21
C LEU A 204 4.63 -5.60 -12.99
N GLN A 205 4.90 -4.64 -13.86
CA GLN A 205 6.15 -4.59 -14.62
C GLN A 205 7.35 -4.36 -13.69
N VAL A 206 7.28 -3.36 -12.81
CA VAL A 206 8.42 -2.99 -11.96
C VAL A 206 8.62 -3.98 -10.84
N MET A 207 7.59 -4.22 -10.02
CA MET A 207 7.71 -5.13 -8.88
C MET A 207 7.78 -6.60 -9.32
N GLY A 208 6.99 -7.00 -10.32
CA GLY A 208 7.01 -8.36 -10.86
C GLY A 208 8.34 -8.67 -11.53
N GLY A 209 8.89 -7.73 -12.30
CA GLY A 209 10.22 -7.85 -12.89
C GLY A 209 11.32 -8.01 -11.82
N ALA A 210 11.26 -7.22 -10.75
CA ALA A 210 12.22 -7.29 -9.65
C ALA A 210 12.17 -8.61 -8.87
N LEU A 211 11.01 -9.26 -8.77
CA LEU A 211 10.87 -10.55 -8.11
C LEU A 211 11.21 -11.73 -9.02
N ALA A 212 10.82 -11.66 -10.30
CA ALA A 212 11.01 -12.77 -11.24
C ALA A 212 12.40 -12.82 -11.86
N ASN A 213 12.96 -11.68 -12.22
CA ASN A 213 14.26 -11.58 -12.89
C ASN A 213 14.98 -10.27 -12.51
N PRO A 214 15.44 -10.13 -11.25
CA PRO A 214 16.10 -8.91 -10.80
C PRO A 214 17.45 -8.69 -11.50
N LYS A 215 17.77 -7.42 -11.76
CA LYS A 215 19.15 -7.03 -12.04
C LYS A 215 19.98 -7.22 -10.77
N ARG A 216 20.96 -8.11 -10.81
CA ARG A 216 21.73 -8.47 -9.62
C ARG A 216 22.93 -7.54 -9.39
N PRO A 217 23.41 -7.37 -8.16
CA PRO A 217 22.85 -7.96 -6.92
C PRO A 217 21.47 -7.41 -6.55
N LEU A 218 20.58 -8.28 -6.03
CA LEU A 218 19.30 -7.88 -5.43
C LEU A 218 19.50 -7.67 -3.93
N VAL A 219 19.29 -6.45 -3.48
CA VAL A 219 19.34 -6.06 -2.07
C VAL A 219 17.93 -5.76 -1.58
N ALA A 220 17.49 -6.41 -0.51
CA ALA A 220 16.24 -6.13 0.15
C ALA A 220 16.49 -5.41 1.47
N ILE A 221 15.84 -4.28 1.69
CA ILE A 221 15.89 -3.50 2.94
C ILE A 221 14.55 -3.64 3.63
N LEU A 222 14.55 -4.23 4.81
CA LEU A 222 13.36 -4.46 5.61
C LEU A 222 13.48 -3.74 6.95
N GLY A 223 12.50 -2.92 7.25
CA GLY A 223 12.42 -2.17 8.50
C GLY A 223 11.00 -2.17 9.07
N GLY A 224 10.75 -1.22 9.96
CA GLY A 224 9.50 -1.13 10.69
C GLY A 224 9.58 -1.74 12.09
N SER A 225 8.43 -1.80 12.79
CA SER A 225 8.41 -2.11 14.22
C SER A 225 8.39 -3.59 14.57
N LYS A 226 7.85 -4.46 13.69
CA LYS A 226 7.48 -5.85 14.04
C LYS A 226 7.98 -6.88 13.04
N VAL A 227 8.66 -7.93 13.53
CA VAL A 227 9.03 -9.12 12.74
C VAL A 227 7.80 -9.85 12.23
N SER A 228 6.78 -10.00 13.09
CA SER A 228 5.53 -10.70 12.77
C SER A 228 4.84 -10.18 11.51
N SER A 229 4.97 -8.89 11.24
CA SER A 229 4.40 -8.26 10.03
C SER A 229 5.20 -8.50 8.75
N LYS A 230 6.40 -9.08 8.84
CA LYS A 230 7.35 -9.26 7.72
C LYS A 230 7.71 -10.72 7.43
N ILE A 231 7.11 -11.66 8.14
CA ILE A 231 7.44 -13.10 8.05
C ILE A 231 7.38 -13.60 6.60
N GLY A 232 6.28 -13.34 5.91
CA GLY A 232 6.10 -13.77 4.52
C GLY A 232 7.10 -13.12 3.57
N VAL A 233 7.38 -11.83 3.78
CA VAL A 233 8.37 -11.07 2.98
C VAL A 233 9.77 -11.62 3.18
N ILE A 234 10.20 -11.83 4.44
CA ILE A 234 11.53 -12.38 4.74
C ILE A 234 11.68 -13.76 4.10
N ASN A 235 10.69 -14.64 4.28
CA ASN A 235 10.72 -15.97 3.70
C ASN A 235 10.85 -15.97 2.18
N ASN A 236 10.08 -15.13 1.49
CA ASN A 236 10.13 -15.04 0.02
C ASN A 236 11.45 -14.42 -0.45
N LEU A 237 11.92 -13.36 0.19
CA LEU A 237 13.15 -12.67 -0.21
C LEU A 237 14.40 -13.50 0.07
N LEU A 238 14.38 -14.38 1.07
CA LEU A 238 15.48 -15.35 1.29
C LEU A 238 15.67 -16.34 0.14
N GLU A 239 14.64 -16.53 -0.71
CA GLU A 239 14.75 -17.40 -1.89
C GLU A 239 15.37 -16.68 -3.10
N ILE A 240 15.35 -15.35 -3.14
CA ILE A 240 15.69 -14.59 -4.34
C ILE A 240 16.75 -13.50 -4.14
N ALA A 241 16.90 -12.94 -2.94
CA ALA A 241 17.82 -11.84 -2.67
C ALA A 241 19.27 -12.32 -2.47
N ASP A 242 20.23 -11.49 -2.85
CA ASP A 242 21.66 -11.68 -2.56
C ASP A 242 22.02 -11.12 -1.17
N THR A 243 21.35 -10.03 -0.77
CA THR A 243 21.53 -9.40 0.55
C THR A 243 20.17 -8.96 1.11
N ILE A 244 19.97 -9.21 2.40
CA ILE A 244 18.83 -8.69 3.16
C ILE A 244 19.37 -7.82 4.29
N ILE A 245 18.87 -6.60 4.38
CA ILE A 245 19.19 -5.61 5.40
C ILE A 245 18.02 -5.49 6.35
N ILE A 246 18.24 -5.66 7.63
CA ILE A 246 17.23 -5.53 8.69
C ILE A 246 17.47 -4.24 9.48
N GLY A 247 16.43 -3.41 9.60
CA GLY A 247 16.46 -2.19 10.41
C GLY A 247 15.15 -1.97 11.16
N GLY A 248 15.01 -0.79 11.76
CA GLY A 248 13.83 -0.45 12.55
C GLY A 248 13.69 -1.26 13.84
N GLY A 249 12.54 -1.16 14.48
CA GLY A 249 12.26 -1.85 15.75
C GLY A 249 12.32 -3.38 15.68
N MET A 250 12.05 -3.96 14.51
CA MET A 250 12.16 -5.41 14.32
C MET A 250 13.60 -5.94 14.51
N ALA A 251 14.61 -5.12 14.31
CA ALA A 251 16.01 -5.51 14.50
C ALA A 251 16.32 -5.90 15.95
N TYR A 252 15.61 -5.35 16.93
CA TYR A 252 15.84 -5.66 18.34
C TYR A 252 15.37 -7.08 18.71
N THR A 253 14.34 -7.60 18.03
CA THR A 253 13.94 -9.01 18.20
C THR A 253 15.04 -9.94 17.68
N PHE A 254 15.68 -9.64 16.54
CA PHE A 254 16.85 -10.39 16.04
C PHE A 254 18.03 -10.29 17.01
N CYS A 255 18.29 -9.10 17.53
CA CYS A 255 19.38 -8.88 18.50
C CYS A 255 19.17 -9.67 19.80
N ALA A 256 17.96 -9.63 20.37
CA ALA A 256 17.60 -10.39 21.56
C ALA A 256 17.66 -11.90 21.33
N ALA A 257 17.27 -12.38 20.15
CA ALA A 257 17.35 -13.79 19.76
C ALA A 257 18.80 -14.31 19.77
N GLN A 258 19.78 -13.44 19.53
CA GLN A 258 21.20 -13.75 19.61
C GLN A 258 21.81 -13.52 21.01
N GLY A 259 20.97 -13.24 22.03
CA GLY A 259 21.41 -12.99 23.40
C GLY A 259 21.87 -11.56 23.67
N GLY A 260 21.61 -10.62 22.77
CA GLY A 260 21.92 -9.20 22.94
C GLY A 260 20.99 -8.52 23.96
N LYS A 261 21.53 -7.54 24.71
CA LYS A 261 20.77 -6.70 25.62
C LYS A 261 20.16 -5.53 24.86
N ILE A 262 18.84 -5.41 24.90
CA ILE A 262 18.06 -4.44 24.12
C ILE A 262 17.36 -3.37 24.97
N GLY A 263 17.57 -3.36 26.31
CA GLY A 263 16.91 -2.42 27.23
C GLY A 263 15.38 -2.49 27.09
N ASP A 264 14.75 -1.33 27.02
CA ASP A 264 13.29 -1.17 26.87
C ASP A 264 12.84 -1.08 25.40
N SER A 265 13.69 -1.53 24.45
CA SER A 265 13.36 -1.55 23.02
C SER A 265 12.21 -2.49 22.69
N LEU A 266 11.57 -2.27 21.55
CA LEU A 266 10.52 -3.17 21.05
C LEU A 266 11.03 -4.62 20.96
N LEU A 267 10.23 -5.56 21.47
CA LEU A 267 10.52 -6.97 21.45
C LEU A 267 9.26 -7.78 21.19
N GLU A 268 9.34 -8.66 20.21
CA GLU A 268 8.36 -9.74 20.00
C GLU A 268 9.00 -11.06 20.45
N SER A 269 8.90 -11.35 21.74
CA SER A 269 9.59 -12.51 22.36
C SER A 269 9.16 -13.85 21.74
N GLU A 270 7.91 -13.97 21.33
CA GLU A 270 7.37 -15.15 20.65
C GLU A 270 7.97 -15.38 19.26
N TRP A 271 8.68 -14.40 18.69
CA TRP A 271 9.30 -14.47 17.37
C TRP A 271 10.82 -14.60 17.40
N MET A 272 11.43 -14.75 18.56
CA MET A 272 12.89 -14.90 18.70
C MET A 272 13.41 -16.19 18.04
N ASP A 273 12.70 -17.31 18.23
CA ASP A 273 13.07 -18.58 17.58
C ASP A 273 12.97 -18.47 16.07
N TYR A 274 11.94 -17.80 15.56
CA TYR A 274 11.80 -17.51 14.13
C TYR A 274 12.96 -16.65 13.62
N ALA A 275 13.36 -15.59 14.34
CA ALA A 275 14.48 -14.75 13.97
C ALA A 275 15.78 -15.56 13.82
N ASN A 276 16.07 -16.47 14.78
CA ASN A 276 17.22 -17.39 14.69
C ASN A 276 17.11 -18.35 13.51
N GLN A 277 15.92 -18.88 13.21
CA GLN A 277 15.70 -19.72 12.02
C GLN A 277 15.98 -18.97 10.71
N MET A 278 15.61 -17.68 10.63
CA MET A 278 15.87 -16.86 9.44
C MET A 278 17.35 -16.54 9.27
N LEU A 279 18.08 -16.31 10.36
CA LEU A 279 19.53 -16.17 10.32
C LEU A 279 20.21 -17.45 9.80
N GLN A 280 19.80 -18.61 10.30
CA GLN A 280 20.32 -19.89 9.84
C GLN A 280 19.97 -20.14 8.36
N LYS A 281 18.71 -19.92 7.98
CA LYS A 281 18.24 -20.09 6.60
C LYS A 281 19.00 -19.17 5.62
N ALA A 282 19.31 -17.94 6.02
CA ALA A 282 20.11 -17.03 5.22
C ALA A 282 21.53 -17.59 5.01
N ALA A 283 22.17 -18.07 6.08
CA ALA A 283 23.50 -18.68 6.00
C ALA A 283 23.51 -19.92 5.10
N ASP A 284 22.53 -20.81 5.24
CA ASP A 284 22.41 -22.04 4.44
C ASP A 284 22.22 -21.75 2.94
N LYS A 285 21.57 -20.64 2.62
CA LYS A 285 21.33 -20.19 1.24
C LYS A 285 22.42 -19.28 0.66
N GLY A 286 23.40 -18.91 1.47
CA GLY A 286 24.45 -17.96 1.07
C GLY A 286 23.95 -16.52 0.90
N VAL A 287 22.80 -16.18 1.47
CA VAL A 287 22.25 -14.82 1.50
C VAL A 287 22.92 -14.04 2.62
N LYS A 288 23.44 -12.85 2.32
CA LYS A 288 23.95 -11.94 3.35
C LYS A 288 22.77 -11.34 4.10
N LEU A 289 22.58 -11.69 5.38
CA LEU A 289 21.61 -11.04 6.25
C LEU A 289 22.35 -10.09 7.19
N LEU A 290 22.16 -8.78 6.98
CA LEU A 290 22.84 -7.73 7.74
C LEU A 290 21.93 -7.22 8.84
N LEU A 291 22.44 -7.25 10.08
CA LEU A 291 21.82 -6.67 11.26
C LEU A 291 22.57 -5.41 11.70
N PRO A 292 21.94 -4.48 12.43
CA PRO A 292 22.62 -3.33 13.00
C PRO A 292 23.79 -3.74 13.90
N VAL A 293 24.92 -3.05 13.77
CA VAL A 293 26.12 -3.23 14.63
C VAL A 293 26.18 -2.18 15.73
N ASP A 294 25.47 -1.08 15.57
CA ASP A 294 25.26 -0.03 16.56
C ASP A 294 23.86 0.57 16.40
N THR A 295 23.44 1.29 17.42
CA THR A 295 22.08 1.87 17.48
C THR A 295 22.10 3.21 18.19
N VAL A 296 21.23 4.13 17.74
CA VAL A 296 20.89 5.36 18.45
C VAL A 296 19.81 5.04 19.46
N ILE A 297 20.12 5.22 20.73
CA ILE A 297 19.21 4.99 21.85
C ILE A 297 18.68 6.28 22.44
N ALA A 298 17.53 6.19 23.07
CA ALA A 298 16.87 7.29 23.77
C ALA A 298 16.39 6.87 25.15
N ASP A 299 16.35 7.81 26.10
CA ASP A 299 15.84 7.61 27.45
C ASP A 299 14.30 7.51 27.49
N ARG A 300 13.62 7.99 26.44
CA ARG A 300 12.16 7.93 26.28
C ARG A 300 11.77 8.06 24.82
N PHE A 301 10.54 7.68 24.48
CA PHE A 301 9.98 7.86 23.15
C PHE A 301 9.43 9.27 22.98
N ALA A 302 10.30 10.23 22.64
CA ALA A 302 9.94 11.64 22.47
C ALA A 302 10.93 12.34 21.53
N PRO A 303 10.50 13.38 20.79
CA PRO A 303 11.37 14.10 19.86
C PRO A 303 12.50 14.87 20.55
N ASP A 304 12.34 15.20 21.83
CA ASP A 304 13.31 15.91 22.66
C ASP A 304 14.10 14.99 23.60
N ALA A 305 13.97 13.66 23.48
CA ALA A 305 14.66 12.69 24.33
C ALA A 305 16.18 12.86 24.34
N ASP A 306 16.82 12.51 25.42
CA ASP A 306 18.27 12.37 25.51
C ASP A 306 18.71 11.16 24.68
N THR A 307 19.82 11.29 23.96
CA THR A 307 20.28 10.26 23.01
C THR A 307 21.72 9.88 23.24
N ALA A 308 22.05 8.63 22.95
CA ALA A 308 23.40 8.12 22.89
C ALA A 308 23.55 7.11 21.75
N VAL A 309 24.78 6.75 21.37
CA VAL A 309 25.07 5.68 20.44
C VAL A 309 25.76 4.55 21.21
N VAL A 310 25.22 3.35 21.08
CA VAL A 310 25.81 2.13 21.71
C VAL A 310 25.98 1.03 20.68
N GLU A 311 26.84 0.05 20.98
CA GLU A 311 26.91 -1.18 20.18
C GLU A 311 25.58 -1.94 20.25
N ALA A 312 25.20 -2.58 19.16
CA ALA A 312 24.04 -3.48 19.14
C ALA A 312 24.19 -4.57 20.23
N GLY A 313 23.11 -4.81 20.95
CA GLY A 313 23.09 -5.76 22.06
C GLY A 313 23.69 -5.24 23.37
N LYS A 314 23.97 -3.95 23.47
CA LYS A 314 24.48 -3.29 24.70
C LYS A 314 23.60 -2.11 25.15
N ILE A 315 22.31 -2.16 24.89
CA ILE A 315 21.36 -1.12 25.32
C ILE A 315 21.11 -1.27 26.83
N PRO A 316 21.36 -0.25 27.65
CA PRO A 316 21.10 -0.32 29.09
C PRO A 316 19.60 -0.31 29.40
N ASP A 317 19.25 -0.79 30.60
CA ASP A 317 17.88 -0.72 31.10
C ASP A 317 17.43 0.74 31.22
N GLY A 318 16.16 1.02 30.94
CA GLY A 318 15.61 2.37 30.91
C GLY A 318 15.88 3.13 29.62
N TRP A 319 16.63 2.53 28.67
CA TRP A 319 16.88 3.09 27.33
C TRP A 319 16.32 2.20 26.25
N GLN A 320 15.92 2.79 25.13
CA GLN A 320 15.37 2.09 23.97
C GLN A 320 16.05 2.52 22.69
N GLY A 321 16.21 1.61 21.74
CA GLY A 321 16.73 1.92 20.43
C GLY A 321 15.65 2.54 19.53
N LEU A 322 15.98 3.65 18.86
CA LEU A 322 15.04 4.38 18.00
C LEU A 322 15.55 4.62 16.57
N ASP A 323 16.85 4.40 16.31
CA ASP A 323 17.42 4.43 14.95
C ASP A 323 18.66 3.55 14.88
N ILE A 324 19.11 3.24 13.66
CA ILE A 324 20.40 2.60 13.42
C ILE A 324 21.54 3.61 13.71
N GLY A 325 22.67 3.07 14.18
CA GLY A 325 23.84 3.90 14.47
C GLY A 325 24.70 4.20 13.24
N PRO A 326 25.73 5.07 13.37
CA PRO A 326 26.52 5.54 12.25
C PRO A 326 27.35 4.45 11.56
N ARG A 327 27.86 3.44 12.28
CA ARG A 327 28.58 2.31 11.69
C ARG A 327 27.65 1.40 10.90
N THR A 328 26.41 1.25 11.37
CA THR A 328 25.36 0.52 10.65
C THR A 328 24.99 1.24 9.36
N VAL A 329 24.83 2.57 9.42
CA VAL A 329 24.61 3.42 8.24
C VAL A 329 25.68 3.20 7.19
N GLU A 330 26.96 3.25 7.58
CA GLU A 330 28.07 3.03 6.68
C GLU A 330 27.97 1.63 6.00
N GLN A 331 27.72 0.60 6.78
CA GLN A 331 27.56 -0.77 6.29
C GLN A 331 26.40 -0.92 5.31
N TYR A 332 25.24 -0.33 5.63
CA TYR A 332 24.04 -0.45 4.81
C TYR A 332 24.15 0.35 3.52
N CYS A 333 24.72 1.56 3.58
CA CYS A 333 25.03 2.35 2.39
C CYS A 333 26.03 1.64 1.46
N ALA A 334 27.07 1.01 2.01
CA ALA A 334 28.00 0.21 1.22
C ALA A 334 27.32 -1.00 0.56
N ALA A 335 26.40 -1.66 1.25
CA ALA A 335 25.69 -2.82 0.72
C ALA A 335 24.77 -2.49 -0.47
N VAL A 336 24.25 -1.25 -0.55
CA VAL A 336 23.39 -0.83 -1.66
C VAL A 336 24.14 -0.15 -2.81
N ALA A 337 25.40 0.26 -2.59
CA ALA A 337 26.17 1.02 -3.57
C ALA A 337 26.31 0.31 -4.92
N ASP A 338 26.58 -1.00 -4.88
CA ASP A 338 26.79 -1.83 -6.07
C ASP A 338 25.55 -2.66 -6.46
N ALA A 339 24.39 -2.39 -5.85
CA ALA A 339 23.16 -3.11 -6.15
C ALA A 339 22.69 -2.89 -7.58
N GLY A 340 22.15 -3.92 -8.20
CA GLY A 340 21.44 -3.83 -9.48
C GLY A 340 19.95 -3.54 -9.27
N THR A 341 19.37 -4.10 -8.20
CA THR A 341 17.97 -3.88 -7.79
C THR A 341 17.93 -3.74 -6.28
N VAL A 342 17.18 -2.75 -5.77
CA VAL A 342 16.89 -2.57 -4.35
C VAL A 342 15.39 -2.55 -4.12
N ILE A 343 14.93 -3.39 -3.20
CA ILE A 343 13.55 -3.38 -2.70
C ILE A 343 13.60 -2.89 -1.26
N TRP A 344 12.91 -1.80 -0.96
CA TRP A 344 12.88 -1.19 0.36
C TRP A 344 11.47 -1.19 0.94
N ASN A 345 11.29 -1.83 2.10
CA ASN A 345 10.03 -1.91 2.81
C ASN A 345 10.21 -1.73 4.32
N GLY A 346 9.93 -0.54 4.83
CA GLY A 346 10.00 -0.14 6.22
C GLY A 346 11.21 0.75 6.56
N PRO A 347 11.01 1.80 7.36
CA PRO A 347 12.06 2.73 7.77
C PRO A 347 13.08 2.06 8.71
N MET A 348 14.26 2.69 8.82
CA MET A 348 15.36 2.21 9.67
C MET A 348 15.26 2.68 11.11
N GLY A 349 14.48 3.72 11.37
CA GLY A 349 14.27 4.32 12.69
C GLY A 349 12.94 5.09 12.74
N VAL A 350 12.74 5.82 13.83
CA VAL A 350 11.57 6.68 14.06
C VAL A 350 11.76 8.00 13.30
N PHE A 351 11.63 7.93 11.98
CA PHE A 351 11.94 9.04 11.07
C PHE A 351 11.02 10.26 11.26
N GLU A 352 9.90 10.09 11.95
CA GLU A 352 8.97 11.17 12.31
C GLU A 352 9.60 12.17 13.30
N PHE A 353 10.65 11.75 14.02
CA PHE A 353 11.44 12.60 14.91
C PHE A 353 12.81 12.85 14.29
N ASP A 354 13.18 14.10 14.08
CA ASP A 354 14.43 14.49 13.41
C ASP A 354 15.67 13.81 14.00
N LYS A 355 15.71 13.63 15.33
CA LYS A 355 16.83 12.97 16.03
C LYS A 355 17.03 11.50 15.64
N PHE A 356 15.98 10.84 15.13
CA PHE A 356 15.96 9.42 14.81
C PHE A 356 15.65 9.16 13.34
N ALA A 357 15.80 10.18 12.49
CA ALA A 357 15.60 10.11 11.05
C ALA A 357 16.91 9.85 10.26
N ALA A 358 18.07 9.95 10.92
CA ALA A 358 19.38 9.93 10.26
C ALA A 358 19.63 8.63 9.50
N GLY A 359 19.29 7.48 10.07
CA GLY A 359 19.44 6.18 9.44
C GLY A 359 18.59 6.04 8.19
N THR A 360 17.30 6.38 8.28
CA THR A 360 16.37 6.33 7.14
C THR A 360 16.80 7.30 6.04
N LYS A 361 17.22 8.52 6.42
CA LYS A 361 17.70 9.54 5.49
C LYS A 361 18.95 9.08 4.74
N ALA A 362 19.92 8.51 5.45
CA ALA A 362 21.18 8.05 4.85
C ALA A 362 20.94 6.93 3.83
N VAL A 363 20.04 5.99 4.13
CA VAL A 363 19.64 4.94 3.18
C VAL A 363 18.95 5.56 1.96
N ALA A 364 17.99 6.47 2.13
CA ALA A 364 17.32 7.15 1.03
C ALA A 364 18.32 7.92 0.15
N GLU A 365 19.27 8.61 0.77
CA GLU A 365 20.33 9.33 0.06
C GLU A 365 21.25 8.39 -0.71
N ALA A 366 21.66 7.25 -0.14
CA ALA A 366 22.45 6.25 -0.83
C ALA A 366 21.71 5.69 -2.05
N LEU A 367 20.42 5.39 -1.91
CA LEU A 367 19.58 4.93 -3.01
C LEU A 367 19.42 5.98 -4.11
N SER A 368 19.43 7.26 -3.77
CA SER A 368 19.35 8.35 -4.75
C SER A 368 20.61 8.51 -5.61
N LYS A 369 21.70 7.88 -5.22
CA LYS A 369 23.03 7.98 -5.88
C LYS A 369 23.41 6.70 -6.62
N THR A 370 22.64 5.63 -6.51
CA THR A 370 22.90 4.35 -7.20
C THR A 370 22.21 4.29 -8.56
N ASP A 371 22.78 3.52 -9.48
CA ASP A 371 22.14 3.18 -10.77
C ASP A 371 21.21 1.95 -10.66
N ALA A 372 20.93 1.49 -9.46
CA ALA A 372 20.01 0.40 -9.21
C ALA A 372 18.56 0.73 -9.55
N ILE A 373 17.80 -0.29 -9.89
CA ILE A 373 16.32 -0.18 -9.89
C ILE A 373 15.87 -0.12 -8.43
N THR A 374 15.43 1.05 -7.98
CA THR A 374 15.02 1.28 -6.59
C THR A 374 13.50 1.26 -6.46
N ILE A 375 12.99 0.31 -5.68
CA ILE A 375 11.56 0.08 -5.46
C ILE A 375 11.26 0.28 -3.98
N VAL A 376 10.39 1.24 -3.69
CA VAL A 376 9.93 1.53 -2.32
C VAL A 376 8.50 0.99 -2.18
N GLY A 377 8.31 0.07 -1.24
CA GLY A 377 7.02 -0.53 -0.95
C GLY A 377 6.59 -0.29 0.50
N GLY A 378 5.28 -0.15 0.73
CA GLY A 378 4.71 0.11 2.04
C GLY A 378 4.52 1.59 2.35
N GLY A 379 3.47 1.89 3.13
CA GLY A 379 3.06 3.27 3.42
C GLY A 379 4.12 4.08 4.16
N ASP A 380 4.74 3.49 5.18
CA ASP A 380 5.74 4.18 6.00
C ASP A 380 7.02 4.50 5.22
N SER A 381 7.47 3.58 4.36
CA SER A 381 8.63 3.81 3.49
C SER A 381 8.36 4.91 2.46
N ALA A 382 7.19 4.88 1.84
CA ALA A 382 6.76 5.92 0.89
C ALA A 382 6.69 7.28 1.57
N ALA A 383 6.07 7.35 2.76
CA ALA A 383 6.01 8.57 3.55
C ALA A 383 7.41 9.09 3.93
N ALA A 384 8.32 8.19 4.32
CA ALA A 384 9.68 8.55 4.68
C ALA A 384 10.45 9.16 3.49
N VAL A 385 10.44 8.54 2.32
CA VAL A 385 11.16 9.08 1.16
C VAL A 385 10.56 10.40 0.65
N GLU A 386 9.25 10.59 0.79
CA GLU A 386 8.57 11.84 0.48
C GLU A 386 8.96 12.96 1.48
N GLN A 387 8.83 12.69 2.78
CA GLN A 387 9.16 13.65 3.84
C GLN A 387 10.62 14.07 3.77
N LEU A 388 11.52 13.13 3.45
CA LEU A 388 12.96 13.38 3.35
C LEU A 388 13.39 13.97 1.99
N GLY A 389 12.48 14.13 1.02
CA GLY A 389 12.74 14.78 -0.26
C GLY A 389 13.45 13.91 -1.30
N TYR A 390 13.37 12.58 -1.18
CA TYR A 390 14.00 11.64 -2.12
C TYR A 390 13.01 10.89 -3.02
N ALA A 391 11.72 11.21 -2.98
CA ALA A 391 10.70 10.48 -3.74
C ALA A 391 10.97 10.46 -5.24
N ASP A 392 11.34 11.61 -5.83
CA ASP A 392 11.63 11.75 -7.26
C ASP A 392 12.92 11.05 -7.71
N LYS A 393 13.72 10.56 -6.76
CA LYS A 393 14.97 9.84 -7.02
C LYS A 393 14.79 8.33 -7.02
N MET A 394 13.63 7.83 -6.59
CA MET A 394 13.32 6.41 -6.62
C MET A 394 12.76 6.00 -7.98
N THR A 395 13.16 4.84 -8.49
CA THR A 395 12.62 4.32 -9.76
C THR A 395 11.13 4.08 -9.67
N HIS A 396 10.66 3.57 -8.52
CA HIS A 396 9.25 3.32 -8.29
C HIS A 396 8.91 3.38 -6.79
N ILE A 397 7.84 4.09 -6.48
CA ILE A 397 7.20 4.06 -5.16
C ILE A 397 5.84 3.41 -5.36
N SER A 398 5.67 2.22 -4.79
CA SER A 398 4.42 1.47 -4.94
C SER A 398 3.27 2.16 -4.23
N THR A 399 2.15 2.24 -4.93
CA THR A 399 0.89 2.76 -4.40
C THR A 399 0.12 1.74 -3.56
N GLY A 400 0.63 0.49 -3.51
CA GLY A 400 -0.11 -0.67 -3.04
C GLY A 400 -0.27 -0.79 -1.53
N GLY A 401 0.57 -0.16 -0.71
CA GLY A 401 0.52 -0.32 0.75
C GLY A 401 0.53 -1.81 1.17
N GLY A 402 -0.59 -2.31 1.68
CA GLY A 402 -0.74 -3.73 2.04
C GLY A 402 -0.64 -4.69 0.85
N ALA A 403 -1.12 -4.29 -0.32
CA ALA A 403 -0.99 -5.10 -1.53
C ALA A 403 0.47 -5.26 -1.96
N SER A 404 1.29 -4.21 -1.81
CA SER A 404 2.74 -4.30 -2.08
C SER A 404 3.43 -5.30 -1.15
N LEU A 405 3.02 -5.31 0.12
CA LEU A 405 3.57 -6.26 1.09
C LEU A 405 3.24 -7.70 0.69
N GLU A 406 1.96 -8.01 0.42
CA GLU A 406 1.53 -9.33 -0.01
C GLU A 406 2.15 -9.75 -1.36
N PHE A 407 2.38 -8.78 -2.25
CA PHE A 407 3.10 -9.03 -3.49
C PHE A 407 4.56 -9.44 -3.24
N LEU A 408 5.24 -8.74 -2.33
CA LEU A 408 6.62 -9.10 -1.90
C LEU A 408 6.69 -10.43 -1.14
N GLU A 409 5.60 -10.87 -0.53
CA GLU A 409 5.46 -12.21 0.05
C GLU A 409 5.31 -13.31 -1.00
N GLY A 410 5.19 -12.97 -2.28
CA GLY A 410 4.94 -13.91 -3.37
C GLY A 410 3.51 -14.45 -3.40
N LYS A 411 2.59 -13.83 -2.68
CA LYS A 411 1.17 -14.23 -2.67
C LYS A 411 0.49 -13.86 -3.98
N GLU A 412 -0.46 -14.70 -4.38
CA GLU A 412 -1.37 -14.36 -5.46
C GLU A 412 -2.35 -13.27 -4.99
N LEU A 413 -2.44 -12.20 -5.77
CA LEU A 413 -3.36 -11.10 -5.50
C LEU A 413 -4.66 -11.31 -6.29
N PRO A 414 -5.82 -11.51 -5.62
CA PRO A 414 -7.08 -11.85 -6.30
C PRO A 414 -7.46 -10.87 -7.42
N GLY A 415 -7.29 -9.57 -7.19
CA GLY A 415 -7.59 -8.53 -8.19
C GLY A 415 -6.60 -8.44 -9.35
N VAL A 416 -5.48 -9.20 -9.30
CA VAL A 416 -4.56 -9.39 -10.42
C VAL A 416 -4.81 -10.74 -11.08
N ALA A 417 -5.04 -11.79 -10.28
CA ALA A 417 -5.28 -13.15 -10.79
C ALA A 417 -6.49 -13.22 -11.73
N CYS A 418 -7.54 -12.43 -11.44
CA CYS A 418 -8.77 -12.39 -12.25
C CYS A 418 -8.60 -11.67 -13.61
N LEU A 419 -7.48 -11.00 -13.88
CA LEU A 419 -7.22 -10.30 -15.13
C LEU A 419 -6.79 -11.27 -16.23
N LEU A 420 -7.19 -10.96 -17.46
CA LEU A 420 -6.81 -11.74 -18.65
C LEU A 420 -5.29 -11.70 -18.88
N ASP A 421 -4.73 -12.84 -19.21
CA ASP A 421 -3.33 -12.97 -19.60
C ASP A 421 -3.11 -12.47 -21.05
N LYS A 422 -1.88 -11.93 -21.33
CA LYS A 422 -1.43 -11.64 -22.70
C LYS A 422 -1.16 -12.89 -23.48
#